data_ca7a9086416b91acfc8483406fe3e3fe
#
_entry.id   ca7a9086416b91acfc8483406fe3e3fe
#
_cell.length_a   1.000
_cell.length_b   1.000
_cell.length_c   1.000
_cell.angle_alpha   90.00
_cell.angle_beta   90.00
_cell.angle_gamma   90.00
#
_symmetry.space_group_name_H-M   'P 1'
#
loop_
_entity.id
_entity.type
_entity.pdbx_description
1 polymer ?
#
loop_
_entity_poly.entity_id
_entity_poly.type
_entity_poly.pdbx_seq_one_letter_code
_entity_poly.pdbx_strand_id
1 'polypeptide(L)'
;QAQHSSKVPVKIWRDGGELELELPVFVNYKDRLEGNQYVPPKYFAYAGLIFTPLSRDYLSSFGQNWSAVAGIGLLYELFYRKNTEPERSRTEPVMLSTVLAHPVNANMEIRGRVLVDSVNGKRIDSMNDLIKAFESHEGSHHLIEFGERLGFECLDRDAANSANNQILQTYGIQLDRQ
;
A
#
# COMPACT_ATOMS: atom_id res chain seq x y z
N GLN A 1 7.80 -11.80 -19.59
CA GLN A 1 7.37 -13.22 -19.47
C GLN A 1 5.87 -13.26 -19.71
N ALA A 2 5.46 -14.04 -20.74
CA ALA A 2 4.06 -14.17 -21.14
C ALA A 2 3.27 -14.85 -20.03
N GLN A 3 2.21 -14.20 -19.56
CA GLN A 3 1.22 -14.83 -18.72
C GLN A 3 0.51 -15.91 -19.54
N HIS A 4 0.74 -17.17 -19.23
CA HIS A 4 -0.07 -18.27 -19.73
C HIS A 4 -1.40 -18.23 -18.97
N SER A 5 -2.42 -17.63 -19.55
CA SER A 5 -3.79 -17.79 -19.08
C SER A 5 -4.30 -19.15 -19.57
N SER A 6 -4.30 -20.15 -18.72
CA SER A 6 -5.03 -21.39 -18.96
C SER A 6 -6.50 -21.17 -18.57
N LYS A 7 -7.42 -21.59 -19.44
CA LYS A 7 -8.84 -21.61 -19.14
C LYS A 7 -9.23 -23.03 -18.73
N VAL A 8 -10.07 -23.14 -17.71
CA VAL A 8 -10.60 -24.43 -17.25
C VAL A 8 -12.10 -24.47 -17.52
N PRO A 9 -12.59 -25.49 -18.24
CA PRO A 9 -14.02 -25.68 -18.40
C PRO A 9 -14.64 -26.12 -17.06
N VAL A 10 -15.69 -25.42 -16.64
CA VAL A 10 -16.42 -25.70 -15.41
C VAL A 10 -17.90 -25.86 -15.73
N LYS A 11 -18.50 -26.95 -15.27
CA LYS A 11 -19.94 -27.16 -15.32
C LYS A 11 -20.54 -26.73 -13.99
N ILE A 12 -21.52 -25.86 -14.04
CA ILE A 12 -22.27 -25.41 -12.89
C ILE A 12 -23.77 -25.66 -13.08
N TRP A 13 -24.47 -25.88 -11.99
CA TRP A 13 -25.94 -25.96 -11.98
C TRP A 13 -26.49 -24.62 -11.50
N ARG A 14 -27.24 -23.93 -12.34
CA ARG A 14 -27.84 -22.64 -12.02
C ARG A 14 -29.23 -22.50 -12.63
N ASP A 15 -30.17 -21.96 -11.87
CA ASP A 15 -31.55 -21.69 -12.30
C ASP A 15 -32.28 -22.93 -12.88
N GLY A 16 -31.99 -24.13 -12.33
CA GLY A 16 -32.61 -25.38 -12.77
C GLY A 16 -31.97 -25.98 -14.01
N GLY A 17 -30.83 -25.50 -14.48
CA GLY A 17 -30.13 -25.99 -15.68
C GLY A 17 -28.62 -26.14 -15.49
N GLU A 18 -28.02 -26.98 -16.33
CA GLU A 18 -26.57 -27.14 -16.44
C GLU A 18 -26.01 -25.99 -17.32
N LEU A 19 -24.95 -25.33 -16.86
CA LEU A 19 -24.25 -24.28 -17.59
C LEU A 19 -22.76 -24.60 -17.66
N GLU A 20 -22.18 -24.58 -18.85
CA GLU A 20 -20.75 -24.71 -19.07
C GLU A 20 -20.11 -23.34 -19.19
N LEU A 21 -19.07 -23.10 -18.40
CA LEU A 21 -18.30 -21.87 -18.37
C LEU A 21 -16.82 -22.17 -18.56
N GLU A 22 -16.10 -21.28 -19.27
CA GLU A 22 -14.64 -21.27 -19.30
C GLU A 22 -14.13 -20.23 -18.30
N LEU A 23 -13.54 -20.68 -17.20
CA LEU A 23 -12.95 -19.80 -16.19
C LEU A 23 -11.46 -19.60 -16.46
N PRO A 24 -10.98 -18.37 -16.55
CA PRO A 24 -9.54 -18.11 -16.60
C PRO A 24 -8.90 -18.48 -15.26
N VAL A 25 -7.84 -19.28 -15.32
CA VAL A 25 -7.01 -19.60 -14.14
C VAL A 25 -5.83 -18.66 -14.14
N PHE A 26 -5.74 -17.83 -13.11
CA PHE A 26 -4.60 -16.98 -12.88
C PHE A 26 -3.71 -17.62 -11.82
N VAL A 27 -2.48 -17.91 -12.18
CA VAL A 27 -1.48 -18.23 -11.16
C VAL A 27 -0.97 -16.88 -10.61
N ASN A 28 -1.44 -16.52 -9.44
CA ASN A 28 -1.05 -15.29 -8.79
C ASN A 28 0.24 -15.52 -7.99
N TYR A 29 1.39 -15.56 -8.67
CA TYR A 29 2.71 -15.71 -8.04
C TYR A 29 3.14 -14.53 -7.15
N LYS A 30 2.34 -13.46 -7.14
CA LYS A 30 2.65 -12.22 -6.43
C LYS A 30 1.56 -11.85 -5.44
N ASP A 31 0.87 -12.84 -4.89
CA ASP A 31 -0.09 -12.52 -3.85
C ASP A 31 0.66 -11.96 -2.64
N ARG A 32 0.18 -10.81 -2.16
CA ARG A 32 0.63 -10.15 -0.94
C ARG A 32 0.65 -11.08 0.29
N LEU A 33 -0.07 -12.21 0.21
CA LEU A 33 -0.18 -13.21 1.28
C LEU A 33 0.95 -14.25 1.25
N GLU A 34 1.51 -14.55 0.09
CA GLU A 34 2.51 -15.63 -0.06
C GLU A 34 3.92 -15.17 0.25
N GLY A 35 4.17 -13.88 0.09
CA GLY A 35 5.50 -13.29 0.24
C GLY A 35 6.36 -13.48 -1.01
N ASN A 36 7.39 -12.66 -1.14
CA ASN A 36 8.40 -12.80 -2.18
C ASN A 36 9.73 -12.18 -1.74
N GLN A 37 10.44 -12.87 -0.85
CA GLN A 37 11.67 -12.44 -0.24
C GLN A 37 12.83 -12.21 -1.24
N TYR A 38 12.68 -12.67 -2.48
CA TYR A 38 13.70 -12.56 -3.52
C TYR A 38 13.53 -11.35 -4.45
N VAL A 39 12.45 -10.61 -4.28
CA VAL A 39 12.19 -9.38 -5.06
C VAL A 39 12.39 -8.18 -4.13
N PRO A 40 13.19 -7.18 -4.56
CA PRO A 40 13.32 -5.96 -3.79
C PRO A 40 11.96 -5.35 -3.48
N PRO A 41 11.71 -4.91 -2.23
CA PRO A 41 10.42 -4.35 -1.86
C PRO A 41 10.15 -3.05 -2.60
N LYS A 42 8.94 -2.89 -3.11
CA LYS A 42 8.49 -1.61 -3.63
C LYS A 42 8.42 -0.59 -2.51
N TYR A 43 8.85 0.62 -2.80
CA TYR A 43 8.69 1.75 -1.89
C TYR A 43 8.52 3.07 -2.65
N PHE A 44 8.00 4.05 -1.96
CA PHE A 44 8.01 5.45 -2.36
C PHE A 44 8.41 6.29 -1.15
N ALA A 45 9.40 7.17 -1.34
CA ALA A 45 9.94 8.07 -0.32
C ALA A 45 9.63 9.52 -0.69
N TYR A 46 8.92 10.23 0.17
CA TYR A 46 8.59 11.63 -0.05
C TYR A 46 8.62 12.40 1.28
N ALA A 47 9.41 13.46 1.32
CA ALA A 47 9.57 14.33 2.51
C ALA A 47 9.89 13.56 3.82
N GLY A 48 10.61 12.42 3.69
CA GLY A 48 10.93 11.52 4.79
C GLY A 48 9.88 10.46 5.09
N LEU A 49 8.70 10.54 4.51
CA LEU A 49 7.67 9.50 4.61
C LEU A 49 8.05 8.34 3.68
N ILE A 50 8.11 7.13 4.23
CA ILE A 50 8.38 5.91 3.47
C ILE A 50 7.11 5.09 3.37
N PHE A 51 6.60 4.96 2.15
CA PHE A 51 5.42 4.17 1.84
C PHE A 51 5.82 2.84 1.22
N THR A 52 5.07 1.78 1.52
CA THR A 52 5.28 0.43 0.97
C THR A 52 3.94 -0.29 0.86
N PRO A 53 3.79 -1.24 -0.08
CA PRO A 53 2.62 -2.09 -0.09
C PRO A 53 2.52 -2.93 1.18
N LEU A 54 1.31 -3.07 1.71
CA LEU A 54 1.04 -3.99 2.80
C LEU A 54 1.16 -5.43 2.30
N SER A 55 2.12 -6.16 2.84
CA SER A 55 2.38 -7.56 2.50
C SER A 55 2.72 -8.37 3.75
N ARG A 56 2.60 -9.69 3.64
CA ARG A 56 3.02 -10.61 4.69
C ARG A 56 4.53 -10.48 4.97
N ASP A 57 5.34 -10.29 3.93
CA ASP A 57 6.80 -10.13 4.09
C ASP A 57 7.12 -8.89 4.92
N TYR A 58 6.44 -7.77 4.63
CA TYR A 58 6.58 -6.57 5.43
C TYR A 58 6.20 -6.82 6.90
N LEU A 59 5.05 -7.45 7.16
CA LEU A 59 4.62 -7.75 8.52
C LEU A 59 5.58 -8.71 9.23
N SER A 60 6.12 -9.69 8.51
CA SER A 60 7.09 -10.66 9.06
C SER A 60 8.40 -10.00 9.52
N SER A 61 8.74 -8.82 8.97
CA SER A 61 9.89 -8.04 9.42
C SER A 61 9.77 -7.53 10.86
N PHE A 62 8.58 -7.55 11.45
CA PHE A 62 8.35 -7.21 12.86
C PHE A 62 8.79 -8.33 13.84
N GLY A 63 9.34 -9.44 13.33
CA GLY A 63 9.85 -10.57 14.11
C GLY A 63 8.85 -11.71 14.27
N GLN A 64 9.19 -12.70 15.11
CA GLN A 64 8.38 -13.91 15.25
C GLN A 64 6.94 -13.67 15.68
N ASN A 65 6.70 -12.65 16.48
CA ASN A 65 5.36 -12.29 16.99
C ASN A 65 4.70 -11.18 16.17
N TRP A 66 5.03 -11.06 14.88
CA TRP A 66 4.56 -9.99 14.00
C TRP A 66 3.03 -9.82 14.01
N SER A 67 2.26 -10.89 14.12
CA SER A 67 0.79 -10.82 14.13
C SER A 67 0.23 -10.10 15.36
N ALA A 68 0.91 -10.18 16.49
CA ALA A 68 0.54 -9.43 17.69
C ALA A 68 0.98 -7.95 17.62
N VAL A 69 2.06 -7.67 16.88
CA VAL A 69 2.66 -6.33 16.77
C VAL A 69 2.01 -5.49 15.67
N ALA A 70 1.55 -6.14 14.58
CA ALA A 70 1.03 -5.45 13.40
C ALA A 70 -0.24 -4.63 13.63
N GLY A 71 -0.98 -4.92 14.70
CA GLY A 71 -2.28 -4.30 14.94
C GLY A 71 -3.41 -4.89 14.08
N ILE A 72 -4.61 -4.88 14.64
CA ILE A 72 -5.76 -5.55 14.03
C ILE A 72 -6.17 -4.97 12.67
N GLY A 73 -6.01 -3.66 12.48
CA GLY A 73 -6.39 -3.00 11.23
C GLY A 73 -5.57 -3.47 10.02
N LEU A 74 -4.25 -3.62 10.17
CA LEU A 74 -3.39 -4.14 9.11
C LEU A 74 -3.65 -5.62 8.82
N LEU A 75 -3.89 -6.42 9.87
CA LEU A 75 -4.24 -7.84 9.71
C LEU A 75 -5.58 -8.00 9.00
N TYR A 76 -6.58 -7.21 9.39
CA TYR A 76 -7.89 -7.23 8.76
C TYR A 76 -7.80 -6.86 7.27
N GLU A 77 -7.09 -5.77 6.93
CA GLU A 77 -6.88 -5.35 5.54
C GLU A 77 -6.17 -6.42 4.71
N LEU A 78 -5.16 -7.09 5.28
CA LEU A 78 -4.37 -8.08 4.57
C LEU A 78 -5.13 -9.40 4.35
N PHE A 79 -5.81 -9.93 5.39
CA PHE A 79 -6.32 -11.30 5.39
C PHE A 79 -7.84 -11.39 5.20
N TYR A 80 -8.59 -10.39 5.62
CA TYR A 80 -10.04 -10.54 5.75
C TYR A 80 -10.83 -9.61 4.84
N ARG A 81 -10.42 -8.37 4.64
CA ARG A 81 -11.21 -7.35 3.92
C ARG A 81 -11.67 -7.81 2.54
N LYS A 82 -10.80 -8.45 1.77
CA LYS A 82 -11.16 -8.94 0.43
C LYS A 82 -12.36 -9.89 0.41
N ASN A 83 -12.52 -10.65 1.48
CA ASN A 83 -13.59 -11.65 1.58
C ASN A 83 -14.83 -11.11 2.31
N THR A 84 -14.67 -10.18 3.23
CA THR A 84 -15.76 -9.65 4.07
C THR A 84 -16.37 -8.38 3.50
N GLU A 85 -15.56 -7.53 2.86
CA GLU A 85 -15.95 -6.24 2.29
C GLU A 85 -15.29 -6.05 0.91
N PRO A 86 -15.61 -6.88 -0.10
CA PRO A 86 -14.91 -6.87 -1.40
C PRO A 86 -14.99 -5.52 -2.11
N GLU A 87 -16.09 -4.79 -1.94
CA GLU A 87 -16.31 -3.45 -2.51
C GLU A 87 -15.39 -2.38 -1.91
N ARG A 88 -14.86 -2.61 -0.70
CA ARG A 88 -13.92 -1.73 -0.01
C ARG A 88 -12.47 -2.23 -0.10
N SER A 89 -12.27 -3.41 -0.66
CA SER A 89 -10.95 -4.00 -0.82
C SER A 89 -10.09 -3.16 -1.77
N ARG A 90 -8.81 -3.04 -1.45
CA ARG A 90 -7.79 -2.42 -2.30
C ARG A 90 -7.02 -3.47 -3.07
N THR A 91 -6.60 -3.12 -4.29
CA THR A 91 -5.77 -4.03 -5.11
C THR A 91 -4.38 -4.21 -4.53
N GLU A 92 -3.77 -3.13 -4.06
CA GLU A 92 -2.44 -3.11 -3.42
C GLU A 92 -2.48 -2.11 -2.26
N PRO A 93 -3.00 -2.48 -1.06
CA PRO A 93 -3.07 -1.57 0.07
C PRO A 93 -1.70 -1.00 0.41
N VAL A 94 -1.62 0.31 0.55
CA VAL A 94 -0.38 1.02 0.84
C VAL A 94 -0.36 1.47 2.29
N MET A 95 0.79 1.35 2.91
CA MET A 95 0.99 1.81 4.28
C MET A 95 2.15 2.79 4.38
N LEU A 96 2.05 3.71 5.34
CA LEU A 96 3.20 4.45 5.84
C LEU A 96 4.01 3.51 6.71
N SER A 97 5.20 3.15 6.26
CA SER A 97 6.10 2.22 6.96
C SER A 97 6.82 2.92 8.12
N THR A 98 7.40 4.07 7.84
CA THR A 98 8.15 4.88 8.81
C THR A 98 8.25 6.32 8.34
N VAL A 99 8.66 7.22 9.24
CA VAL A 99 9.01 8.61 8.93
C VAL A 99 10.45 8.85 9.31
N LEU A 100 11.27 9.20 8.32
CA LEU A 100 12.65 9.63 8.51
C LEU A 100 12.64 11.07 9.05
N ALA A 101 13.30 11.29 10.18
CA ALA A 101 13.21 12.57 10.89
C ALA A 101 13.83 13.71 10.07
N HIS A 102 13.05 14.80 9.89
CA HIS A 102 13.50 16.04 9.29
C HIS A 102 12.61 17.19 9.79
N PRO A 103 13.08 18.45 9.84
CA PRO A 103 12.25 19.58 10.26
C PRO A 103 10.91 19.70 9.52
N VAL A 104 10.84 19.34 8.24
CA VAL A 104 9.62 19.40 7.42
C VAL A 104 8.50 18.49 7.93
N ASN A 105 8.85 17.40 8.60
CA ASN A 105 7.89 16.43 9.13
C ASN A 105 7.90 16.34 10.67
N ALA A 106 8.52 17.32 11.34
CA ALA A 106 8.70 17.29 12.78
C ALA A 106 7.38 17.32 13.58
N ASN A 107 6.36 17.99 13.03
CA ASN A 107 5.06 18.16 13.67
C ASN A 107 4.10 17.00 13.44
N MET A 108 4.48 16.00 12.64
CA MET A 108 3.65 14.82 12.44
C MET A 108 3.57 13.99 13.72
N GLU A 109 2.39 13.53 14.05
CA GLU A 109 2.14 12.63 15.19
C GLU A 109 2.21 11.16 14.75
N ILE A 110 1.73 10.87 13.53
CA ILE A 110 1.71 9.53 12.97
C ILE A 110 3.09 9.22 12.36
N ARG A 111 3.79 8.23 12.93
CA ARG A 111 5.18 7.92 12.57
C ARG A 111 5.38 6.63 11.77
N GLY A 112 4.31 5.93 11.45
CA GLY A 112 4.36 4.72 10.62
C GLY A 112 3.53 3.57 11.13
N ARG A 113 3.58 2.46 10.39
CA ARG A 113 2.83 1.23 10.60
C ARG A 113 1.32 1.40 10.50
N VAL A 114 0.89 2.31 9.65
CA VAL A 114 -0.52 2.64 9.44
C VAL A 114 -0.88 2.57 7.97
N LEU A 115 -2.11 2.15 7.68
CA LEU A 115 -2.65 2.10 6.33
C LEU A 115 -2.97 3.51 5.84
N VAL A 116 -2.56 3.84 4.62
CA VAL A 116 -2.96 5.07 3.94
C VAL A 116 -4.33 4.87 3.34
N ASP A 117 -5.26 5.73 3.69
CA ASP A 117 -6.64 5.67 3.18
C ASP A 117 -6.82 6.56 1.96
N SER A 118 -6.46 7.82 2.10
CA SER A 118 -6.50 8.78 1.01
C SER A 118 -5.30 9.75 1.05
N VAL A 119 -4.97 10.33 -0.09
CA VAL A 119 -4.02 11.44 -0.21
C VAL A 119 -4.66 12.53 -1.08
N ASN A 120 -4.72 13.74 -0.55
CA ASN A 120 -5.32 14.90 -1.22
C ASN A 120 -6.76 14.63 -1.68
N GLY A 121 -7.54 13.92 -0.84
CA GLY A 121 -8.92 13.53 -1.12
C GLY A 121 -9.08 12.40 -2.14
N LYS A 122 -7.99 11.82 -2.64
CA LYS A 122 -8.02 10.67 -3.54
C LYS A 122 -7.81 9.39 -2.75
N ARG A 123 -8.73 8.45 -2.82
CA ARG A 123 -8.57 7.11 -2.24
C ARG A 123 -7.36 6.40 -2.85
N ILE A 124 -6.60 5.71 -2.01
CA ILE A 124 -5.40 4.99 -2.43
C ILE A 124 -5.69 3.50 -2.52
N ASP A 125 -5.75 2.98 -3.73
CA ASP A 125 -5.92 1.55 -4.03
C ASP A 125 -4.60 0.85 -4.36
N SER A 126 -3.56 1.61 -4.75
CA SER A 126 -2.24 1.09 -5.12
C SER A 126 -1.12 2.10 -4.88
N MET A 127 0.14 1.65 -4.95
CA MET A 127 1.32 2.53 -4.93
C MET A 127 1.29 3.56 -6.07
N ASN A 128 0.81 3.18 -7.25
CA ASN A 128 0.68 4.11 -8.37
C ASN A 128 -0.31 5.24 -8.08
N ASP A 129 -1.42 4.94 -7.40
CA ASP A 129 -2.40 5.97 -7.02
C ASP A 129 -1.80 6.92 -5.99
N LEU A 130 -1.04 6.38 -5.02
CA LEU A 130 -0.33 7.19 -4.03
C LEU A 130 0.64 8.18 -4.71
N ILE A 131 1.52 7.68 -5.56
CA ILE A 131 2.51 8.50 -6.28
C ILE A 131 1.81 9.58 -7.09
N LYS A 132 0.80 9.22 -7.88
CA LYS A 132 0.01 10.18 -8.67
C LYS A 132 -0.70 11.22 -7.80
N ALA A 133 -1.20 10.82 -6.62
CA ALA A 133 -1.88 11.74 -5.72
C ALA A 133 -0.94 12.80 -5.15
N PHE A 134 0.33 12.47 -4.91
CA PHE A 134 1.36 13.45 -4.54
C PHE A 134 1.79 14.31 -5.74
N GLU A 135 2.15 13.70 -6.87
CA GLU A 135 2.72 14.38 -8.03
C GLU A 135 1.73 15.32 -8.74
N SER A 136 0.45 14.93 -8.81
CA SER A 136 -0.58 15.71 -9.50
C SER A 136 -1.25 16.79 -8.65
N HIS A 137 -0.85 16.94 -7.39
CA HIS A 137 -1.47 17.90 -6.49
C HIS A 137 -0.88 19.30 -6.65
N GLU A 138 -1.73 20.30 -6.88
CA GLU A 138 -1.33 21.69 -7.07
C GLU A 138 -1.58 22.57 -5.82
N GLY A 139 -2.24 22.04 -4.79
CA GLY A 139 -2.52 22.75 -3.55
C GLY A 139 -1.25 23.04 -2.75
N SER A 140 -1.33 23.96 -1.80
CA SER A 140 -0.20 24.35 -0.95
C SER A 140 0.21 23.30 0.07
N HIS A 141 -0.67 22.35 0.39
CA HIS A 141 -0.42 21.32 1.39
C HIS A 141 -0.86 19.96 0.88
N HIS A 142 -0.11 18.93 1.25
CA HIS A 142 -0.57 17.56 1.11
C HIS A 142 -1.33 17.14 2.36
N LEU A 143 -2.53 16.61 2.17
CA LEU A 143 -3.34 15.99 3.21
C LEU A 143 -3.28 14.47 3.04
N ILE A 144 -2.84 13.76 4.07
CA ILE A 144 -2.70 12.31 4.08
C ILE A 144 -3.61 11.78 5.18
N GLU A 145 -4.59 10.98 4.81
CA GLU A 145 -5.53 10.35 5.74
C GLU A 145 -5.17 8.90 5.97
N PHE A 146 -5.22 8.46 7.23
CA PHE A 146 -4.80 7.13 7.64
C PHE A 146 -5.96 6.34 8.23
N GLY A 147 -6.19 5.17 7.69
CA GLY A 147 -7.12 4.16 8.19
C GLY A 147 -8.48 4.70 8.64
N GLU A 148 -9.42 3.83 8.85
CA GLU A 148 -10.71 4.27 9.37
C GLU A 148 -10.53 4.86 10.78
N ARG A 149 -10.44 6.19 10.91
CA ARG A 149 -10.38 6.96 12.18
C ARG A 149 -9.02 7.08 12.86
N LEU A 150 -7.91 6.80 12.20
CA LEU A 150 -6.57 7.02 12.78
C LEU A 150 -6.12 8.49 12.71
N GLY A 151 -6.82 9.32 11.94
CA GLY A 151 -6.48 10.73 11.79
C GLY A 151 -5.83 11.05 10.45
N PHE A 152 -5.29 12.25 10.38
CA PHE A 152 -4.63 12.75 9.17
C PHE A 152 -3.36 13.51 9.53
N GLU A 153 -2.47 13.64 8.55
CA GLU A 153 -1.31 14.49 8.60
C GLU A 153 -1.33 15.50 7.46
N CYS A 154 -0.77 16.67 7.71
CA CYS A 154 -0.69 17.76 6.76
C CYS A 154 0.76 18.18 6.57
N LEU A 155 1.24 18.20 5.32
CA LEU A 155 2.58 18.65 4.97
C LEU A 155 2.51 19.86 4.04
N ASP A 156 3.29 20.88 4.32
CA ASP A 156 3.54 21.97 3.37
C ASP A 156 4.23 21.39 2.12
N ARG A 157 3.60 21.55 0.95
CA ARG A 157 4.06 20.93 -0.30
C ARG A 157 5.40 21.50 -0.76
N ASP A 158 5.55 22.82 -0.72
CA ASP A 158 6.75 23.47 -1.25
C ASP A 158 7.96 23.22 -0.33
N ALA A 159 7.75 23.22 0.98
CA ALA A 159 8.76 22.82 1.93
C ALA A 159 9.12 21.32 1.78
N ALA A 160 8.14 20.43 1.59
CA ALA A 160 8.36 19.02 1.37
C ALA A 160 9.17 18.74 0.09
N ASN A 161 8.80 19.37 -1.02
CA ASN A 161 9.52 19.27 -2.29
C ASN A 161 10.98 19.77 -2.16
N SER A 162 11.17 20.89 -1.50
CA SER A 162 12.50 21.48 -1.30
C SER A 162 13.41 20.60 -0.43
N ALA A 163 12.84 19.96 0.59
CA ALA A 163 13.58 19.11 1.52
C ALA A 163 13.85 17.69 0.99
N ASN A 164 13.06 17.20 0.02
CA ASN A 164 13.05 15.79 -0.36
C ASN A 164 14.43 15.27 -0.75
N ASN A 165 15.15 15.96 -1.65
CA ASN A 165 16.48 15.55 -2.09
C ASN A 165 17.50 15.51 -0.95
N GLN A 166 17.46 16.48 -0.05
CA GLN A 166 18.34 16.51 1.12
C GLN A 166 18.08 15.33 2.04
N ILE A 167 16.81 14.99 2.27
CA ILE A 167 16.42 13.84 3.08
C ILE A 167 16.94 12.55 2.46
N LEU A 168 16.69 12.32 1.16
CA LEU A 168 17.18 11.14 0.45
C LEU A 168 18.69 10.97 0.58
N GLN A 169 19.45 12.05 0.39
CA GLN A 169 20.91 12.05 0.54
C GLN A 169 21.35 11.76 1.99
N THR A 170 20.70 12.38 2.97
CA THR A 170 21.03 12.22 4.40
C THR A 170 20.86 10.77 4.85
N TYR A 171 19.85 10.09 4.34
CA TYR A 171 19.54 8.70 4.68
C TYR A 171 20.11 7.67 3.69
N GLY A 172 20.90 8.10 2.69
CA GLY A 172 21.55 7.20 1.73
C GLY A 172 20.58 6.52 0.75
N ILE A 173 19.42 7.12 0.52
CA ILE A 173 18.41 6.62 -0.42
C ILE A 173 18.75 7.14 -1.81
N GLN A 174 19.09 6.25 -2.74
CA GLN A 174 19.52 6.62 -4.08
C GLN A 174 18.37 7.05 -4.99
N LEU A 175 17.22 6.40 -4.87
CA LEU A 175 16.01 6.66 -5.65
C LEU A 175 14.84 6.88 -4.69
N ASP A 176 13.94 7.79 -5.06
CA ASP A 176 12.73 8.04 -4.27
C ASP A 176 11.71 6.90 -4.36
N ARG A 177 11.89 5.97 -5.30
CA ARG A 177 10.97 4.85 -5.54
C ARG A 177 11.65 3.64 -6.16
N GLN A 178 11.01 2.48 -5.98
CA GLN A 178 11.39 1.21 -6.60
C GLN A 178 10.16 0.40 -6.99
#